data_6db9bca35b5891aa5e1fbabf14fa6b7c
#
_entry.id   6db9bca35b5891aa5e1fbabf14fa6b7c
#
_cell.length_a   1.000
_cell.length_b   1.000
_cell.length_c   1.000
_cell.angle_alpha   90.00
_cell.angle_beta   90.00
_cell.angle_gamma   90.00
#
_symmetry.space_group_name_H-M   'P 1'
#
loop_
_entity.id
_entity.type
_entity.pdbx_description
1 polymer ?
#
loop_
_entity_poly.entity_id
_entity_poly.type
_entity_poly.pdbx_seq_one_letter_code
_entity_poly.pdbx_strand_id
1 'polypeptide(L)'
;MTRVYVARHPTDAHLFKGILENEGIDALIRGEALFGARGEAPLTFDTLPSVWVLDAADVGRASALAREYSKSIVSLGPLPT
;
A
#
# COMPACT_ATOMS: atom_id res chain seq x y z
N MET A 1 -7.44 2.80 13.21
CA MET A 1 -6.50 2.72 12.10
C MET A 1 -6.61 1.35 11.45
N THR A 2 -6.74 1.31 10.12
CA THR A 2 -7.03 0.07 9.41
C THR A 2 -6.11 -0.08 8.21
N ARG A 3 -5.54 -1.27 8.06
CA ARG A 3 -4.69 -1.58 6.92
C ARG A 3 -5.56 -1.83 5.69
N VAL A 4 -5.28 -1.12 4.61
CA VAL A 4 -6.06 -1.26 3.37
C VAL A 4 -5.25 -1.78 2.20
N TYR A 5 -3.93 -1.80 2.30
CA TYR A 5 -3.09 -2.24 1.18
C TYR A 5 -1.75 -2.74 1.70
N VAL A 6 -1.29 -3.86 1.16
CA VAL A 6 0.03 -4.40 1.47
C VAL A 6 0.86 -4.32 0.19
N ALA A 7 1.95 -3.56 0.25
CA ALA A 7 2.82 -3.37 -0.90
C ALA A 7 4.00 -4.32 -0.80
N ARG A 8 4.63 -4.58 -1.93
CA ARG A 8 5.82 -5.42 -1.96
C ARG A 8 7.10 -4.60 -1.89
N HIS A 9 6.98 -3.31 -2.02
CA HIS A 9 8.13 -2.42 -2.01
C HIS A 9 7.70 -1.07 -1.47
N PRO A 10 8.60 -0.35 -0.76
CA PRO A 10 8.24 0.96 -0.22
C PRO A 10 7.75 1.94 -1.28
N THR A 11 8.32 1.90 -2.48
CA THR A 11 7.89 2.79 -3.56
C THR A 11 6.42 2.58 -3.90
N ASP A 12 6.00 1.31 -3.96
CA ASP A 12 4.61 0.98 -4.24
C ASP A 12 3.69 1.51 -3.14
N ALA A 13 4.11 1.37 -1.88
CA ALA A 13 3.33 1.88 -0.76
C ALA A 13 3.19 3.40 -0.84
N HIS A 14 4.27 4.10 -1.16
CA HIS A 14 4.24 5.55 -1.27
C HIS A 14 3.35 6.02 -2.41
N LEU A 15 3.37 5.30 -3.52
CA LEU A 15 2.52 5.64 -4.65
C LEU A 15 1.04 5.54 -4.26
N PHE A 16 0.67 4.45 -3.60
CA PHE A 16 -0.71 4.29 -3.21
C PHE A 16 -1.11 5.30 -2.12
N LYS A 17 -0.21 5.56 -1.19
CA LYS A 17 -0.47 6.58 -0.18
C LYS A 17 -0.75 7.93 -0.84
N GLY A 18 0.04 8.26 -1.87
CA GLY A 18 -0.18 9.49 -2.61
C GLY A 18 -1.55 9.55 -3.26
N ILE A 19 -2.01 8.43 -3.79
CA ILE A 19 -3.34 8.36 -4.37
C ILE A 19 -4.41 8.64 -3.32
N LEU A 20 -4.27 8.04 -2.13
CA LEU A 20 -5.21 8.28 -1.05
C LEU A 20 -5.21 9.74 -0.62
N GLU A 21 -4.04 10.32 -0.48
CA GLU A 21 -3.94 11.71 -0.06
C GLU A 21 -4.55 12.65 -1.10
N ASN A 22 -4.39 12.30 -2.36
CA ASN A 22 -4.99 13.08 -3.43
C ASN A 22 -6.52 13.03 -3.38
N GLU A 23 -7.05 11.98 -2.78
CA GLU A 23 -8.50 11.85 -2.59
C GLU A 23 -8.96 12.41 -1.25
N GLY A 24 -8.07 13.04 -0.51
CA GLY A 24 -8.42 13.62 0.77
C GLY A 24 -8.47 12.61 1.91
N ILE A 25 -7.84 11.47 1.75
CA ILE A 25 -7.83 10.42 2.76
C ILE A 25 -6.49 10.41 3.48
N ASP A 26 -6.51 10.53 4.79
CA ASP A 26 -5.29 10.48 5.59
C ASP A 26 -4.80 9.04 5.70
N ALA A 27 -3.54 8.84 5.38
CA ALA A 27 -2.96 7.50 5.40
C ALA A 27 -1.53 7.55 5.90
N LEU A 28 -1.05 6.38 6.35
CA LEU A 28 0.36 6.27 6.73
C LEU A 28 0.89 4.91 6.28
N ILE A 29 2.21 4.79 6.25
CA ILE A 29 2.88 3.57 5.83
C ILE A 29 3.57 2.97 7.05
N ARG A 30 3.41 1.65 7.20
CA ARG A 30 4.08 0.91 8.27
C ARG A 30 4.88 -0.24 7.64
N GLY A 31 5.94 -0.64 8.33
CA GLY A 31 6.77 -1.74 7.87
C GLY A 31 7.94 -1.33 7.00
N GLU A 32 7.97 -0.07 6.60
CA GLU A 32 9.03 0.41 5.73
C GLU A 32 10.42 0.26 6.36
N ALA A 33 10.52 0.54 7.65
CA ALA A 33 11.80 0.43 8.34
C ALA A 33 12.28 -1.01 8.39
N LEU A 34 11.37 -1.94 8.58
CA LEU A 34 11.74 -3.35 8.60
C LEU A 34 12.18 -3.82 7.22
N PHE A 35 11.56 -3.30 6.19
CA PHE A 35 11.94 -3.63 4.83
C PHE A 35 13.40 -3.22 4.59
N GLY A 36 13.79 -2.09 5.13
CA GLY A 36 15.15 -1.60 4.97
C GLY A 36 16.18 -2.39 5.74
N ALA A 37 15.76 -3.16 6.73
CA ALA A 37 16.69 -3.95 7.54
C ALA A 37 17.17 -5.22 6.84
N ARG A 38 16.58 -5.54 5.78
CA ARG A 38 16.86 -6.67 4.90
C ARG A 38 17.79 -7.76 5.41
N GLY A 39 17.47 -8.97 5.07
CA GLY A 39 18.30 -10.09 5.41
C GLY A 39 18.12 -10.59 6.83
N GLU A 40 17.65 -9.71 7.70
CA GLU A 40 17.51 -10.04 9.10
C GLU A 40 16.19 -10.73 9.40
N ALA A 41 15.14 -10.41 8.67
CA ALA A 41 13.84 -10.97 8.94
C ALA A 41 13.22 -11.47 7.66
N PRO A 42 12.45 -12.57 7.73
CA PRO A 42 11.77 -13.06 6.55
C PRO A 42 10.70 -12.06 6.12
N LEU A 43 10.46 -11.99 4.83
CA LEU A 43 9.42 -11.13 4.29
C LEU A 43 8.07 -11.81 4.49
N THR A 44 7.27 -11.26 5.38
CA THR A 44 5.92 -11.73 5.63
C THR A 44 5.00 -10.54 5.48
N PHE A 45 3.69 -10.79 5.57
CA PHE A 45 2.74 -9.68 5.53
C PHE A 45 3.00 -8.68 6.64
N ASP A 46 3.56 -9.12 7.77
CA ASP A 46 3.84 -8.23 8.88
C ASP A 46 5.05 -7.35 8.62
N THR A 47 5.99 -7.81 7.79
CA THR A 47 7.22 -7.07 7.53
C THR A 47 7.19 -6.30 6.22
N LEU A 48 6.21 -6.57 5.36
CA LEU A 48 6.09 -5.81 4.12
C LEU A 48 5.52 -4.42 4.41
N PRO A 49 5.90 -3.42 3.60
CA PRO A 49 5.29 -2.10 3.77
C PRO A 49 3.80 -2.18 3.57
N SER A 50 3.05 -1.50 4.40
CA SER A 50 1.60 -1.51 4.28
C SER A 50 1.05 -0.11 4.47
N VAL A 51 -0.08 0.16 3.82
CA VAL A 51 -0.72 1.46 3.90
C VAL A 51 -1.94 1.34 4.80
N TRP A 52 -2.03 2.24 5.75
CA TRP A 52 -3.09 2.27 6.76
C TRP A 52 -3.86 3.56 6.67
N VAL A 53 -5.16 3.47 6.82
CA VAL A 53 -6.04 4.63 6.83
C VAL A 53 -6.34 4.99 8.28
N LEU A 54 -6.23 6.27 8.59
CA LEU A 54 -6.37 6.75 9.97
C LEU A 54 -7.82 6.84 10.41
N ASP A 55 -8.72 7.21 9.51
CA ASP A 55 -10.12 7.43 9.82
C ASP A 55 -10.97 6.27 9.35
N ALA A 56 -11.72 5.67 10.28
CA ALA A 56 -12.57 4.54 9.95
C ALA A 56 -13.60 4.90 8.88
N ALA A 57 -14.01 6.16 8.81
CA ALA A 57 -14.99 6.59 7.81
C ALA A 57 -14.45 6.48 6.39
N ASP A 58 -13.13 6.49 6.22
CA ASP A 58 -12.51 6.43 4.91
C ASP A 58 -12.15 5.02 4.45
N VAL A 59 -12.34 4.04 5.30
CA VAL A 59 -11.89 2.67 5.01
C VAL A 59 -12.54 2.09 3.76
N GLY A 60 -13.86 2.26 3.64
CA GLY A 60 -14.57 1.73 2.48
C GLY A 60 -14.06 2.31 1.18
N ARG A 61 -13.86 3.62 1.18
CA ARG A 61 -13.39 4.33 0.00
C ARG A 61 -11.96 3.95 -0.32
N ALA A 62 -11.12 3.89 0.72
CA ALA A 62 -9.72 3.51 0.53
C ALA A 62 -9.60 2.08 0.02
N SER A 63 -10.43 1.17 0.52
CA SER A 63 -10.43 -0.21 0.06
C SER A 63 -10.82 -0.31 -1.41
N ALA A 64 -11.81 0.49 -1.82
CA ALA A 64 -12.21 0.52 -3.22
C ALA A 64 -11.07 1.02 -4.09
N LEU A 65 -10.39 2.07 -3.64
CA LEU A 65 -9.23 2.60 -4.37
C LEU A 65 -8.09 1.58 -4.44
N ALA A 66 -7.90 0.80 -3.38
CA ALA A 66 -6.89 -0.23 -3.37
C ALA A 66 -7.16 -1.29 -4.42
N ARG A 67 -8.43 -1.68 -4.57
CA ARG A 67 -8.79 -2.64 -5.60
C ARG A 67 -8.56 -2.10 -6.99
N GLU A 68 -8.89 -0.83 -7.20
CA GLU A 68 -8.67 -0.19 -8.49
C GLU A 68 -7.19 -0.10 -8.81
N TYR A 69 -6.40 0.26 -7.82
CA TYR A 69 -4.97 0.38 -7.98
C TYR A 69 -4.34 -0.97 -8.34
N SER A 70 -4.74 -2.02 -7.64
CA SER A 70 -4.23 -3.35 -7.93
C SER A 70 -4.59 -3.81 -9.33
N LYS A 71 -5.81 -3.52 -9.77
CA LYS A 71 -6.22 -3.86 -11.12
C LYS A 71 -5.40 -3.12 -12.16
N SER A 72 -5.15 -1.85 -11.92
CA SER A 72 -4.35 -1.05 -12.85
C SER A 72 -2.95 -1.62 -13.01
N ILE A 73 -2.34 -1.99 -11.88
CA ILE A 73 -1.01 -2.55 -11.91
C ILE A 73 -0.99 -3.86 -12.67
N VAL A 74 -1.97 -4.72 -12.42
CA VAL A 74 -2.03 -6.00 -13.12
C VAL A 74 -2.22 -5.78 -14.61
N SER A 75 -3.06 -4.82 -14.98
CA SER A 75 -3.31 -4.53 -16.38
C SER A 75 -2.08 -4.01 -17.10
N LEU A 76 -1.28 -3.21 -16.40
CA LEU A 76 -0.08 -2.62 -16.99
C LEU A 76 1.13 -3.53 -16.86
N GLY A 77 1.07 -4.42 -15.86
CA GLY A 77 2.24 -5.17 -15.46
C GLY A 77 2.89 -5.94 -16.56
N PRO A 78 2.28 -7.01 -17.05
CA PRO A 78 2.96 -7.81 -18.07
C PRO A 78 2.85 -7.10 -19.39
N LEU A 79 3.83 -6.34 -19.69
CA LEU A 79 3.83 -5.66 -20.97
C LEU A 79 3.93 -6.68 -22.07
N PRO A 80 3.15 -6.48 -23.09
CA PRO A 80 3.34 -7.28 -24.27
C PRO A 80 4.67 -6.87 -24.83
N THR A 81 5.50 -7.77 -24.92
CA THR A 81 6.81 -7.48 -25.46
C THR A 81 6.84 -7.82 -26.92
#